data_f7e77bdf8db2ddcfbb690cad526146c1
#
_entry.id   f7e77bdf8db2ddcfbb690cad526146c1
#
_cell.length_a   1.000
_cell.length_b   1.000
_cell.length_c   1.000
_cell.angle_alpha   90.00
_cell.angle_beta   90.00
_cell.angle_gamma   90.00
#
_symmetry.space_group_name_H-M   'P 1'
#
loop_
_entity.id
_entity.type
_entity.pdbx_description
1 polymer ?
#
loop_
_entity_poly.entity_id
_entity_poly.type
_entity_poly.pdbx_seq_one_letter_code
_entity_poly.pdbx_strand_id
1 'polypeptide(L)'
;MSGAGKSTLSQRIYDRLKAQGARVELLDGDEVREHLSKGLGFSREDRDTNVRRIGFVAELLARNGVIAITAAISPYRETRDAVRHRIEHFVEVFMDAPVSVLAERDVKGLYKKALAGEIPHFTGVSDPYEPPLHPDVRCDTASEPIEESEAKVWAKLQALGLIE
;
A
#
# COMPACT_ATOMS: atom_id res chain seq x y z
N MET A 1 -1.71 -5.98 3.85
CA MET A 1 -1.17 -6.48 5.14
C MET A 1 0.35 -6.66 5.03
N SER A 2 1.06 -6.96 6.11
CA SER A 2 2.51 -7.26 6.06
C SER A 2 2.74 -8.51 5.20
N GLY A 3 3.86 -8.58 4.46
CA GLY A 3 4.17 -9.74 3.62
C GLY A 3 3.31 -9.92 2.36
N ALA A 4 2.36 -9.01 2.07
CA ALA A 4 1.49 -9.11 0.90
C ALA A 4 2.13 -8.67 -0.42
N GLY A 5 3.44 -8.38 -0.47
CA GLY A 5 4.14 -8.02 -1.70
C GLY A 5 4.06 -6.54 -2.11
N LYS A 6 3.57 -5.65 -1.24
CA LYS A 6 3.42 -4.21 -1.55
C LYS A 6 4.72 -3.56 -2.03
N SER A 7 5.79 -3.64 -1.25
CA SER A 7 7.08 -3.01 -1.59
C SER A 7 7.67 -3.59 -2.88
N THR A 8 7.52 -4.90 -3.10
CA THR A 8 7.99 -5.53 -4.33
C THR A 8 7.26 -5.00 -5.56
N LEU A 9 5.92 -4.97 -5.51
CA LEU A 9 5.12 -4.48 -6.64
C LEU A 9 5.35 -2.99 -6.87
N SER A 10 5.33 -2.18 -5.81
CA SER A 10 5.54 -0.73 -5.92
C SER A 10 6.90 -0.37 -6.49
N GLN A 11 7.96 -1.10 -6.12
CA GLN A 11 9.30 -0.89 -6.67
C GLN A 11 9.34 -1.22 -8.16
N ARG A 12 8.73 -2.32 -8.61
CA ARG A 12 8.68 -2.70 -10.03
C ARG A 12 7.93 -1.66 -10.87
N ILE A 13 6.78 -1.18 -10.38
CA ILE A 13 6.02 -0.10 -11.06
C ILE A 13 6.83 1.20 -11.09
N TYR A 14 7.49 1.55 -9.99
CA TYR A 14 8.37 2.72 -9.92
C TYR A 14 9.50 2.65 -10.95
N ASP A 15 10.23 1.53 -10.99
CA ASP A 15 11.38 1.36 -11.91
C ASP A 15 10.92 1.44 -13.37
N ARG A 16 9.78 0.84 -13.69
CA ARG A 16 9.21 0.86 -15.03
C ARG A 16 8.76 2.27 -15.46
N LEU A 17 8.09 3.01 -14.59
CA LEU A 17 7.72 4.41 -14.85
C LEU A 17 8.95 5.30 -15.01
N LYS A 18 9.96 5.11 -14.17
CA LYS A 18 11.22 5.83 -14.23
C LYS A 18 11.96 5.58 -15.54
N ALA A 19 11.99 4.34 -16.01
CA ALA A 19 12.58 3.96 -17.29
C ALA A 19 11.88 4.63 -18.49
N GLN A 20 10.60 4.97 -18.36
CA GLN A 20 9.84 5.73 -19.38
C GLN A 20 10.01 7.26 -19.23
N GLY A 21 10.83 7.73 -18.31
CA GLY A 21 11.06 9.15 -18.08
C GLY A 21 9.96 9.85 -17.28
N ALA A 22 9.04 9.10 -16.65
CA ALA A 22 8.00 9.67 -15.81
C ALA A 22 8.59 10.33 -14.55
N ARG A 23 7.96 11.42 -14.11
CA ARG A 23 8.22 12.00 -12.79
C ARG A 23 7.46 11.18 -11.77
N VAL A 24 8.16 10.36 -11.00
CA VAL A 24 7.58 9.40 -10.07
C VAL A 24 8.34 9.40 -8.75
N GLU A 25 7.62 9.28 -7.64
CA GLU A 25 8.16 9.10 -6.30
C GLU A 25 7.50 7.90 -5.61
N LEU A 26 8.30 7.14 -4.86
CA LEU A 26 7.86 5.99 -4.09
C LEU A 26 7.91 6.31 -2.60
N LEU A 27 6.74 6.28 -1.96
CA LEU A 27 6.56 6.44 -0.52
C LEU A 27 6.38 5.04 0.10
N ASP A 28 7.47 4.35 0.39
CA ASP A 28 7.42 3.06 1.08
C ASP A 28 7.11 3.23 2.56
N GLY A 29 6.32 2.33 3.13
CA GLY A 29 5.81 2.45 4.48
C GLY A 29 6.89 2.45 5.57
N ASP A 30 8.00 1.75 5.36
CA ASP A 30 9.11 1.70 6.32
C ASP A 30 9.86 3.05 6.33
N GLU A 31 10.17 3.61 5.15
CA GLU A 31 10.81 4.93 5.00
C GLU A 31 9.92 6.06 5.51
N VAL A 32 8.62 6.00 5.19
CA VAL A 32 7.65 6.97 5.70
C VAL A 32 7.59 6.95 7.23
N ARG A 33 7.66 5.79 7.85
CA ARG A 33 7.66 5.71 9.31
C ARG A 33 8.88 6.35 9.94
N GLU A 34 10.03 6.23 9.32
CA GLU A 34 11.27 6.82 9.82
C GLU A 34 11.26 8.36 9.72
N HIS A 35 10.82 8.89 8.59
CA HIS A 35 10.98 10.31 8.28
C HIS A 35 9.70 11.13 8.51
N LEU A 36 8.53 10.62 8.18
CA LEU A 36 7.28 11.39 8.22
C LEU A 36 6.44 11.07 9.46
N SER A 37 6.49 9.84 9.96
CA SER A 37 5.61 9.35 11.02
C SER A 37 6.35 8.87 12.26
N LYS A 38 7.57 9.36 12.47
CA LYS A 38 8.33 9.07 13.68
C LYS A 38 7.52 9.47 14.94
N GLY A 39 7.46 8.53 15.90
CA GLY A 39 6.71 8.71 17.14
C GLY A 39 5.27 8.19 17.11
N LEU A 40 4.70 7.87 15.94
CA LEU A 40 3.42 7.18 15.87
C LEU A 40 3.56 5.70 16.22
N GLY A 41 2.62 5.20 17.00
CA GLY A 41 2.47 3.77 17.33
C GLY A 41 1.66 3.01 16.27
N PHE A 42 0.90 2.00 16.74
CA PHE A 42 0.11 1.11 15.90
C PHE A 42 -1.38 1.10 16.29
N SER A 43 -1.81 1.99 17.18
CA SER A 43 -3.21 2.19 17.47
C SER A 43 -3.99 2.57 16.21
N ARG A 44 -5.32 2.42 16.24
CA ARG A 44 -6.17 2.87 15.13
C ARG A 44 -5.90 4.32 14.76
N GLU A 45 -5.85 5.21 15.77
CA GLU A 45 -5.62 6.64 15.58
C GLU A 45 -4.26 6.93 14.95
N ASP A 46 -3.20 6.27 15.42
CA ASP A 46 -1.86 6.41 14.87
C ASP A 46 -1.78 5.92 13.42
N ARG A 47 -2.46 4.81 13.10
CA ARG A 47 -2.54 4.29 11.73
C ARG A 47 -3.29 5.25 10.80
N ASP A 48 -4.41 5.79 11.26
CA ASP A 48 -5.18 6.78 10.50
C ASP A 48 -4.36 8.06 10.28
N THR A 49 -3.67 8.52 11.29
CA THR A 49 -2.76 9.67 11.21
C THR A 49 -1.64 9.42 10.20
N ASN A 50 -1.02 8.23 10.24
CA ASN A 50 0.02 7.84 9.30
C ASN A 50 -0.49 7.86 7.85
N VAL A 51 -1.63 7.23 7.58
CA VAL A 51 -2.23 7.16 6.24
C VAL A 51 -2.61 8.55 5.73
N ARG A 52 -3.17 9.42 6.57
CA ARG A 52 -3.50 10.79 6.21
C ARG A 52 -2.26 11.64 5.89
N ARG A 53 -1.15 11.46 6.63
CA ARG A 53 0.13 12.14 6.32
C ARG A 53 0.69 11.68 4.97
N ILE A 54 0.72 10.38 4.72
CA ILE A 54 1.13 9.82 3.43
C ILE A 54 0.24 10.37 2.30
N GLY A 55 -1.07 10.36 2.49
CA GLY A 55 -2.05 10.89 1.54
C GLY A 55 -1.83 12.37 1.24
N PHE A 56 -1.51 13.17 2.23
CA PHE A 56 -1.20 14.58 2.03
C PHE A 56 0.07 14.80 1.19
N VAL A 57 1.13 14.05 1.46
CA VAL A 57 2.36 14.12 0.64
C VAL A 57 2.08 13.66 -0.78
N ALA A 58 1.34 12.56 -0.96
CA ALA A 58 0.95 12.06 -2.28
C ALA A 58 0.10 13.10 -3.07
N GLU A 59 -0.84 13.79 -2.41
CA GLU A 59 -1.61 14.89 -2.99
C GLU A 59 -0.70 16.05 -3.45
N LEU A 60 0.28 16.46 -2.63
CA LEU A 60 1.24 17.49 -2.98
C LEU A 60 2.05 17.11 -4.22
N LEU A 61 2.50 15.87 -4.32
CA LEU A 61 3.24 15.36 -5.46
C LEU A 61 2.35 15.32 -6.71
N ALA A 62 1.16 14.74 -6.60
CA ALA A 62 0.23 14.56 -7.72
C ALA A 62 -0.18 15.89 -8.36
N ARG A 63 -0.56 16.90 -7.57
CA ARG A 63 -0.93 18.23 -8.10
C ARG A 63 0.23 19.00 -8.75
N ASN A 64 1.47 18.54 -8.56
CA ASN A 64 2.68 19.06 -9.21
C ASN A 64 3.16 18.16 -10.36
N GLY A 65 2.32 17.25 -10.86
CA GLY A 65 2.61 16.41 -12.01
C GLY A 65 3.62 15.29 -11.71
N VAL A 66 3.69 14.83 -10.46
CA VAL A 66 4.51 13.69 -10.04
C VAL A 66 3.60 12.52 -9.71
N ILE A 67 3.86 11.35 -10.28
CA ILE A 67 3.16 10.12 -9.90
C ILE A 67 3.65 9.71 -8.51
N ALA A 68 2.75 9.68 -7.53
CA ALA A 68 3.07 9.23 -6.18
C ALA A 68 2.63 7.78 -6.00
N ILE A 69 3.56 6.88 -5.77
CA ILE A 69 3.28 5.48 -5.41
C ILE A 69 3.39 5.35 -3.90
N THR A 70 2.35 4.87 -3.24
CA THR A 70 2.37 4.66 -1.78
C THR A 70 2.25 3.18 -1.44
N ALA A 71 3.17 2.64 -0.65
CA ALA A 71 3.22 1.24 -0.25
C ALA A 71 3.10 1.10 1.27
N ALA A 72 1.92 1.34 1.81
CA ALA A 72 1.66 1.29 3.24
C ALA A 72 0.49 0.35 3.59
N ILE A 73 0.46 -0.15 4.82
CA ILE A 73 -0.73 -0.78 5.37
C ILE A 73 -1.73 0.32 5.69
N SER A 74 -2.88 0.28 5.03
CA SER A 74 -4.00 1.21 5.23
C SER A 74 -5.23 0.41 5.62
N PRO A 75 -5.38 0.05 6.91
CA PRO A 75 -6.33 -0.98 7.32
C PRO A 75 -7.80 -0.55 7.27
N TYR A 76 -8.09 0.75 7.34
CA TYR A 76 -9.45 1.27 7.49
C TYR A 76 -9.95 1.94 6.21
N ARG A 77 -11.17 1.55 5.76
CA ARG A 77 -11.81 2.10 4.54
C ARG A 77 -12.01 3.59 4.61
N GLU A 78 -12.57 4.06 5.73
CA GLU A 78 -12.86 5.49 5.94
C GLU A 78 -11.64 6.37 5.62
N THR A 79 -10.46 5.97 6.10
CA THR A 79 -9.24 6.75 5.89
C THR A 79 -8.75 6.66 4.45
N ARG A 80 -8.83 5.48 3.80
CA ARG A 80 -8.51 5.34 2.37
C ARG A 80 -9.45 6.17 1.50
N ASP A 81 -10.75 6.12 1.79
CA ASP A 81 -11.76 6.89 1.06
C ASP A 81 -11.55 8.40 1.22
N ALA A 82 -11.20 8.85 2.43
CA ALA A 82 -10.88 10.25 2.69
C ALA A 82 -9.66 10.73 1.87
N VAL A 83 -8.63 9.90 1.71
CA VAL A 83 -7.47 10.21 0.86
C VAL A 83 -7.86 10.20 -0.62
N ARG A 84 -8.64 9.19 -1.07
CA ARG A 84 -9.13 9.10 -2.45
C ARG A 84 -9.88 10.36 -2.87
N HIS A 85 -10.75 10.90 -2.04
CA HIS A 85 -11.54 12.10 -2.35
C HIS A 85 -10.72 13.38 -2.53
N ARG A 86 -9.48 13.38 -2.09
CA ARG A 86 -8.58 14.55 -2.20
C ARG A 86 -7.72 14.54 -3.46
N ILE A 87 -7.60 13.40 -4.13
CA ILE A 87 -6.67 13.19 -5.24
C ILE A 87 -7.48 12.86 -6.50
N GLU A 88 -7.40 13.70 -7.52
CA GLU A 88 -8.20 13.60 -8.74
C GLU A 88 -8.00 12.25 -9.47
N HIS A 89 -6.73 11.84 -9.61
CA HIS A 89 -6.36 10.57 -10.24
C HIS A 89 -5.81 9.61 -9.19
N PHE A 90 -6.69 8.84 -8.59
CA PHE A 90 -6.35 7.89 -7.54
C PHE A 90 -6.60 6.45 -8.00
N VAL A 91 -5.60 5.59 -7.82
CA VAL A 91 -5.69 4.15 -8.13
C VAL A 91 -5.45 3.35 -6.86
N GLU A 92 -6.47 2.64 -6.40
CA GLU A 92 -6.39 1.75 -5.25
C GLU A 92 -6.03 0.33 -5.70
N VAL A 93 -4.84 -0.13 -5.31
CA VAL A 93 -4.37 -1.48 -5.57
C VAL A 93 -4.51 -2.31 -4.30
N PHE A 94 -5.38 -3.31 -4.34
CA PHE A 94 -5.59 -4.24 -3.25
C PHE A 94 -4.68 -5.46 -3.40
N MET A 95 -3.68 -5.54 -2.52
CA MET A 95 -2.79 -6.71 -2.40
C MET A 95 -3.48 -7.75 -1.51
N ASP A 96 -4.22 -8.64 -2.13
CA ASP A 96 -5.06 -9.63 -1.44
C ASP A 96 -4.28 -10.93 -1.20
N ALA A 97 -4.25 -11.36 0.07
CA ALA A 97 -3.77 -12.67 0.48
C ALA A 97 -4.38 -13.04 1.83
N PRO A 98 -4.79 -14.28 2.04
CA PRO A 98 -5.23 -14.77 3.35
C PRO A 98 -4.14 -14.63 4.40
N VAL A 99 -4.54 -14.34 5.65
CA VAL A 99 -3.59 -14.22 6.78
C VAL A 99 -2.77 -15.50 6.96
N SER A 100 -3.37 -16.68 6.73
CA SER A 100 -2.66 -17.97 6.78
C SER A 100 -1.45 -18.00 5.84
N VAL A 101 -1.62 -17.58 4.59
CA VAL A 101 -0.54 -17.51 3.58
C VAL A 101 0.52 -16.48 3.99
N LEU A 102 0.10 -15.34 4.52
CA LEU A 102 1.03 -14.30 4.99
C LEU A 102 1.83 -14.74 6.21
N ALA A 103 1.19 -15.50 7.11
CA ALA A 103 1.82 -16.07 8.30
C ALA A 103 2.82 -17.18 7.94
N GLU A 104 2.55 -17.97 6.89
CA GLU A 104 3.51 -18.96 6.37
C GLU A 104 4.72 -18.28 5.73
N ARG A 105 4.51 -17.20 4.97
CA ARG A 105 5.60 -16.42 4.38
C ARG A 105 6.47 -15.73 5.42
N ASP A 106 5.82 -15.15 6.40
CA ASP A 106 6.37 -14.40 7.56
C ASP A 106 7.75 -13.77 7.37
N VAL A 107 7.94 -13.08 6.25
CA VAL A 107 9.23 -12.57 5.77
C VAL A 107 10.01 -11.77 6.82
N LYS A 108 9.29 -11.10 7.72
CA LYS A 108 9.87 -10.26 8.80
C LYS A 108 9.81 -10.95 10.19
N GLY A 109 9.31 -12.19 10.30
CA GLY A 109 9.10 -12.89 11.57
C GLY A 109 8.04 -12.26 12.48
N LEU A 110 7.17 -11.37 11.92
CA LEU A 110 6.21 -10.59 12.70
C LEU A 110 4.93 -11.35 13.01
N TYR A 111 4.47 -12.22 12.10
CA TYR A 111 3.25 -13.03 12.32
C TYR A 111 3.42 -14.01 13.47
N LYS A 112 4.56 -14.68 13.53
CA LYS A 112 4.89 -15.59 14.64
C LYS A 112 4.80 -14.89 15.98
N LYS A 113 5.37 -13.70 16.08
CA LYS A 113 5.33 -12.88 17.31
C LYS A 113 3.93 -12.35 17.61
N ALA A 114 3.20 -11.92 16.59
CA ALA A 114 1.83 -11.43 16.76
C ALA A 114 0.88 -12.53 17.22
N LEU A 115 0.99 -13.72 16.65
CA LEU A 115 0.18 -14.89 17.05
C LEU A 115 0.53 -15.37 18.47
N ALA A 116 1.79 -15.19 18.90
CA ALA A 116 2.20 -15.46 20.28
C ALA A 116 1.77 -14.34 21.28
N GLY A 117 1.14 -13.26 20.80
CA GLY A 117 0.72 -12.14 21.64
C GLY A 117 1.84 -11.17 22.04
N GLU A 118 3.03 -11.31 21.43
CA GLU A 118 4.18 -10.47 21.74
C GLU A 118 4.12 -9.08 21.07
N ILE A 119 3.32 -8.95 19.98
CA ILE A 119 3.12 -7.69 19.27
C ILE A 119 1.64 -7.30 19.37
N PRO A 120 1.30 -6.24 20.11
CA PRO A 120 -0.04 -5.71 20.15
C PRO A 120 -0.39 -4.95 18.86
N HIS A 121 -1.69 -4.79 18.57
CA HIS A 121 -2.18 -4.00 17.44
C HIS A 121 -1.63 -4.43 16.07
N PHE A 122 -1.52 -5.75 15.85
CA PHE A 122 -1.05 -6.27 14.58
C PHE A 122 -2.21 -6.49 13.59
N THR A 123 -2.18 -5.76 12.48
CA THR A 123 -3.23 -5.80 11.45
C THR A 123 -3.40 -7.20 10.86
N GLY A 124 -4.61 -7.74 10.93
CA GLY A 124 -4.96 -9.06 10.45
C GLY A 124 -4.82 -10.17 11.50
N VAL A 125 -4.29 -9.89 12.69
CA VAL A 125 -4.19 -10.82 13.82
C VAL A 125 -5.00 -10.30 15.01
N SER A 126 -4.50 -9.27 15.71
CA SER A 126 -5.17 -8.65 16.85
C SER A 126 -6.02 -7.43 16.46
N ASP A 127 -5.70 -6.78 15.35
CA ASP A 127 -6.44 -5.64 14.81
C ASP A 127 -7.06 -5.97 13.45
N PRO A 128 -8.22 -5.39 13.11
CA PRO A 128 -8.91 -5.66 11.86
C PRO A 128 -8.18 -5.07 10.66
N TYR A 129 -8.38 -5.70 9.51
CA TYR A 129 -8.16 -5.14 8.19
C TYR A 129 -9.49 -5.10 7.45
N GLU A 130 -9.88 -3.94 6.98
CA GLU A 130 -11.10 -3.74 6.20
C GLU A 130 -10.77 -3.78 4.70
N PRO A 131 -11.03 -4.90 3.99
CA PRO A 131 -10.79 -4.97 2.55
C PRO A 131 -11.53 -3.86 1.80
N PRO A 132 -10.94 -3.26 0.74
CA PRO A 132 -11.66 -2.31 -0.09
C PRO A 132 -12.86 -2.98 -0.76
N LEU A 133 -13.98 -2.25 -0.88
CA LEU A 133 -15.19 -2.76 -1.51
C LEU A 133 -15.08 -2.77 -3.04
N HIS A 134 -14.44 -1.75 -3.59
CA HIS A 134 -14.30 -1.53 -5.04
C HIS A 134 -12.88 -1.05 -5.38
N PRO A 135 -11.85 -1.91 -5.19
CA PRO A 135 -10.49 -1.53 -5.58
C PRO A 135 -10.38 -1.37 -7.09
N ASP A 136 -9.53 -0.46 -7.55
CA ASP A 136 -9.28 -0.28 -8.99
C ASP A 136 -8.55 -1.48 -9.58
N VAL A 137 -7.67 -2.10 -8.79
CA VAL A 137 -6.94 -3.33 -9.13
C VAL A 137 -6.93 -4.26 -7.92
N ARG A 138 -7.24 -5.54 -8.15
CA ARG A 138 -7.06 -6.61 -7.15
C ARG A 138 -5.98 -7.56 -7.62
N CYS A 139 -4.96 -7.73 -6.78
CA CYS A 139 -3.86 -8.66 -6.97
C CYS A 139 -3.99 -9.81 -5.97
N ASP A 140 -4.30 -11.01 -6.45
CA ASP A 140 -4.34 -12.22 -5.62
C ASP A 140 -2.92 -12.75 -5.41
N THR A 141 -2.22 -12.15 -4.47
CA THR A 141 -0.81 -12.46 -4.23
C THR A 141 -0.58 -13.81 -3.57
N ALA A 142 -1.62 -14.55 -3.25
CA ALA A 142 -1.52 -15.93 -2.80
C ALA A 142 -1.31 -16.91 -3.97
N SER A 143 -1.91 -16.63 -5.13
CA SER A 143 -1.95 -17.55 -6.26
C SER A 143 -1.26 -17.05 -7.53
N GLU A 144 -1.16 -15.71 -7.73
CA GLU A 144 -0.58 -15.15 -8.94
C GLU A 144 0.90 -14.73 -8.75
N PRO A 145 1.72 -14.85 -9.80
CA PRO A 145 3.08 -14.33 -9.79
C PRO A 145 3.08 -12.80 -9.82
N ILE A 146 4.18 -12.20 -9.37
CA ILE A 146 4.29 -10.73 -9.26
C ILE A 146 4.18 -10.04 -10.63
N GLU A 147 4.61 -10.69 -11.70
CA GLU A 147 4.52 -10.20 -13.08
C GLU A 147 3.06 -10.02 -13.52
N GLU A 148 2.16 -10.88 -13.08
CA GLU A 148 0.73 -10.76 -13.37
C GLU A 148 0.12 -9.57 -12.59
N SER A 149 0.46 -9.43 -11.32
CA SER A 149 0.07 -8.27 -10.51
C SER A 149 0.56 -6.95 -11.14
N GLU A 150 1.81 -6.91 -11.59
CA GLU A 150 2.39 -5.75 -12.29
C GLU A 150 1.62 -5.44 -13.58
N ALA A 151 1.34 -6.46 -14.39
CA ALA A 151 0.61 -6.29 -15.65
C ALA A 151 -0.81 -5.74 -15.42
N LYS A 152 -1.52 -6.20 -14.38
CA LYS A 152 -2.85 -5.69 -13.99
C LYS A 152 -2.80 -4.19 -13.64
N VAL A 153 -1.83 -3.80 -12.81
CA VAL A 153 -1.67 -2.39 -12.44
C VAL A 153 -1.33 -1.55 -13.66
N TRP A 154 -0.41 -2.02 -14.49
CA TRP A 154 0.01 -1.31 -15.70
C TRP A 154 -1.15 -1.09 -16.67
N ALA A 155 -1.90 -2.14 -16.97
CA ALA A 155 -3.08 -2.07 -17.83
C ALA A 155 -4.15 -1.09 -17.29
N LYS A 156 -4.32 -1.04 -15.96
CA LYS A 156 -5.24 -0.08 -15.35
C LYS A 156 -4.77 1.36 -15.52
N LEU A 157 -3.48 1.64 -15.34
CA LEU A 157 -2.91 2.97 -15.54
C LEU A 157 -3.06 3.44 -16.99
N GLN A 158 -2.83 2.54 -17.98
CA GLN A 158 -3.06 2.82 -19.39
C GLN A 158 -4.55 3.06 -19.70
N ALA A 159 -5.44 2.23 -19.18
CA ALA A 159 -6.88 2.36 -19.40
C ALA A 159 -7.45 3.70 -18.84
N LEU A 160 -6.80 4.26 -17.83
CA LEU A 160 -7.14 5.57 -17.27
C LEU A 160 -6.42 6.74 -17.98
N GLY A 161 -5.56 6.47 -18.98
CA GLY A 161 -4.78 7.48 -19.68
C GLY A 161 -3.72 8.18 -18.82
N LEU A 162 -3.30 7.54 -17.74
CA LEU A 162 -2.30 8.10 -16.81
C LEU A 162 -0.86 7.84 -17.29
N ILE A 163 -0.69 6.87 -18.17
CA ILE A 163 0.57 6.50 -18.84
C ILE A 163 0.29 6.07 -20.27
N GLU A 164 1.34 6.08 -21.13
CA GLU A 164 1.32 5.59 -22.52
C GLU A 164 1.38 4.04 -22.61
#